data_d961cde181c2f115a6b220fa17fae8f0
#
_entry.id   d961cde181c2f115a6b220fa17fae8f0
#
_cell.length_a   1.000
_cell.length_b   1.000
_cell.length_c   1.000
_cell.angle_alpha   90.00
_cell.angle_beta   90.00
_cell.angle_gamma   90.00
#
_symmetry.space_group_name_H-M   'P 1'
#
loop_
_entity.id
_entity.type
_entity.pdbx_description
1 polymer ?
#
loop_
_entity_poly.entity_id
_entity_poly.type
_entity_poly.pdbx_seq_one_letter_code
_entity_poly.pdbx_strand_id
1 'polypeptide(L)'
;MKYYNNILETIGNTPLVKLNKLTAEIPALVLAKVETTNPGNSVKDRMAVKMIEDAEKNGLLKPGGTVIEGTSGNTGMGLALACIIKGYKLICVLSDKQSKEKMDILRAVGAEVVVCPTNVEADDPRSYYSVSKRLAKETPNSWYVNQYDNLSNREAHYESTGPEIWEQTEGKITHFVVGVGTGGTISGVGRYLKEKNPNIKIIGIDTYGSVFKKYHETGTFDEAEIYPYVTEGIGEDILPKNVDFDIIDHFEKVTDKDAAIMTPKIALEEGIFVGNSAGSAIAGMIQMKDMFKKGDVVVVLFHDHGSRYVGKFFNKDWMRERGYVEPKNPTAKDLISTEGNLVVANSDESISSVIEKMTKFNISQIPVFKGEEIVGSINESIIFTYLFENPNSQSNTIEGIMSDAFPIADLNTSFENISKLITKDNPAVMVKKADGNYHIITKQDIIRAIS
;
A
#
# COMPACT_ATOMS: atom_id res chain seq x y z
N MET A 1 40.09 10.32 -10.88
CA MET A 1 38.93 10.26 -9.99
C MET A 1 37.89 9.40 -10.66
N LYS A 2 37.14 8.58 -9.89
CA LYS A 2 36.03 7.77 -10.43
C LYS A 2 34.71 8.51 -10.15
N TYR A 3 34.01 8.95 -11.19
CA TYR A 3 32.73 9.65 -11.08
C TYR A 3 31.90 9.38 -12.34
N TYR A 4 30.59 9.65 -12.24
CA TYR A 4 29.66 9.60 -13.35
C TYR A 4 29.39 11.01 -13.90
N ASN A 5 29.21 11.15 -15.22
CA ASN A 5 28.95 12.45 -15.85
C ASN A 5 27.51 12.93 -15.60
N ASN A 6 26.59 12.02 -15.46
CA ASN A 6 25.19 12.30 -15.12
C ASN A 6 24.53 11.09 -14.45
N ILE A 7 23.33 11.27 -13.95
CA ILE A 7 22.62 10.27 -13.16
C ILE A 7 22.20 9.03 -13.98
N LEU A 8 22.06 9.12 -15.30
CA LEU A 8 21.68 7.99 -16.15
C LEU A 8 22.76 6.91 -16.19
N GLU A 9 24.02 7.27 -16.02
CA GLU A 9 25.15 6.33 -15.98
C GLU A 9 25.16 5.44 -14.72
N THR A 10 24.29 5.75 -13.74
CA THR A 10 24.13 4.94 -12.52
C THR A 10 23.02 3.91 -12.62
N ILE A 11 22.30 3.88 -13.75
CA ILE A 11 21.23 2.90 -14.00
C ILE A 11 21.86 1.52 -14.20
N GLY A 12 21.25 0.51 -13.57
CA GLY A 12 21.74 -0.87 -13.65
C GLY A 12 22.70 -1.23 -12.54
N ASN A 13 23.41 -2.35 -12.71
CA ASN A 13 24.27 -2.95 -11.68
C ASN A 13 23.59 -3.07 -10.31
N THR A 14 22.29 -3.34 -10.33
CA THR A 14 21.48 -3.47 -9.13
C THR A 14 21.83 -4.75 -8.36
N PRO A 15 21.76 -4.75 -7.01
CA PRO A 15 22.23 -5.88 -6.23
C PRO A 15 21.29 -7.10 -6.30
N LEU A 16 21.88 -8.29 -6.13
CA LEU A 16 21.19 -9.49 -5.67
C LEU A 16 21.30 -9.61 -4.16
N VAL A 17 20.15 -9.77 -3.48
CA VAL A 17 20.08 -9.90 -2.02
C VAL A 17 19.41 -11.24 -1.66
N LYS A 18 20.06 -12.05 -0.84
CA LYS A 18 19.47 -13.29 -0.35
C LYS A 18 18.28 -13.00 0.57
N LEU A 19 17.15 -13.65 0.31
CA LEU A 19 16.01 -13.67 1.22
C LEU A 19 16.18 -14.79 2.25
N ASN A 20 15.88 -14.52 3.51
CA ASN A 20 16.19 -15.41 4.60
C ASN A 20 14.97 -15.85 5.39
N LYS A 21 14.04 -14.94 5.70
CA LYS A 21 12.90 -15.21 6.57
C LYS A 21 11.66 -15.63 5.78
N LEU A 22 11.29 -14.84 4.79
CA LEU A 22 10.07 -15.07 3.99
C LEU A 22 10.15 -16.35 3.15
N THR A 23 11.34 -16.78 2.82
CA THR A 23 11.60 -17.95 1.97
C THR A 23 12.17 -19.14 2.71
N ALA A 24 12.11 -19.13 4.05
CA ALA A 24 12.69 -20.20 4.90
C ALA A 24 12.12 -21.61 4.62
N GLU A 25 10.86 -21.70 4.16
CA GLU A 25 10.21 -22.95 3.77
C GLU A 25 10.53 -23.40 2.34
N ILE A 26 11.21 -22.59 1.54
CA ILE A 26 11.60 -22.90 0.17
C ILE A 26 12.99 -23.54 0.20
N PRO A 27 13.16 -24.77 -0.27
CA PRO A 27 14.45 -25.49 -0.15
C PRO A 27 15.54 -24.97 -1.10
N ALA A 28 15.24 -23.99 -1.95
CA ALA A 28 16.14 -23.34 -2.91
C ALA A 28 16.88 -22.14 -2.32
N LEU A 29 17.96 -21.72 -2.98
CA LEU A 29 18.57 -20.40 -2.73
C LEU A 29 17.72 -19.33 -3.43
N VAL A 30 17.05 -18.45 -2.68
CA VAL A 30 16.23 -17.37 -3.22
C VAL A 30 16.96 -16.04 -3.10
N LEU A 31 17.11 -15.36 -4.23
CA LEU A 31 17.80 -14.08 -4.39
C LEU A 31 16.84 -13.03 -4.96
N ALA A 32 16.73 -11.89 -4.29
CA ALA A 32 15.99 -10.74 -4.80
C ALA A 32 16.88 -9.85 -5.68
N LYS A 33 16.51 -9.63 -6.93
CA LYS A 33 17.09 -8.59 -7.80
C LYS A 33 16.44 -7.25 -7.47
N VAL A 34 17.14 -6.39 -6.76
CA VAL A 34 16.58 -5.19 -6.12
C VAL A 34 16.70 -3.98 -7.05
N GLU A 35 15.71 -3.78 -7.93
CA GLU A 35 15.68 -2.70 -8.92
C GLU A 35 15.35 -1.32 -8.32
N THR A 36 15.01 -1.26 -7.03
CA THR A 36 14.76 0.01 -6.32
C THR A 36 16.00 0.90 -6.20
N THR A 37 17.18 0.35 -6.42
CA THR A 37 18.45 1.07 -6.35
C THR A 37 18.79 1.88 -7.61
N ASN A 38 18.02 1.73 -8.68
CA ASN A 38 18.11 2.64 -9.81
C ASN A 38 17.73 4.07 -9.39
N PRO A 39 18.27 5.11 -10.04
CA PRO A 39 18.07 6.51 -9.62
C PRO A 39 16.62 6.98 -9.63
N GLY A 40 15.79 6.46 -10.53
CA GLY A 40 14.33 6.67 -10.55
C GLY A 40 13.56 5.68 -9.66
N ASN A 41 14.26 4.88 -8.86
CA ASN A 41 13.75 3.91 -7.90
C ASN A 41 12.88 2.79 -8.52
N SER A 42 13.16 2.40 -9.76
CA SER A 42 12.49 1.25 -10.37
C SER A 42 13.26 0.63 -11.55
N VAL A 43 12.85 -0.58 -11.92
CA VAL A 43 13.31 -1.28 -13.11
C VAL A 43 13.04 -0.52 -14.41
N LYS A 44 12.08 0.40 -14.40
CA LYS A 44 11.66 1.17 -15.58
C LYS A 44 12.69 2.17 -16.07
N ASP A 45 13.65 2.56 -15.23
CA ASP A 45 14.74 3.46 -15.62
C ASP A 45 15.54 2.89 -16.80
N ARG A 46 15.77 1.57 -16.79
CA ARG A 46 16.52 0.86 -17.84
C ARG A 46 15.88 1.02 -19.21
N MET A 47 14.58 0.68 -19.29
CA MET A 47 13.87 0.74 -20.57
C MET A 47 13.60 2.17 -21.04
N ALA A 48 13.39 3.11 -20.10
CA ALA A 48 13.13 4.50 -20.44
C ALA A 48 14.29 5.14 -21.20
N VAL A 49 15.52 4.94 -20.72
CA VAL A 49 16.72 5.43 -21.40
C VAL A 49 16.87 4.77 -22.77
N LYS A 50 16.77 3.45 -22.85
CA LYS A 50 16.89 2.70 -24.12
C LYS A 50 15.88 3.15 -25.15
N MET A 51 14.60 3.30 -24.77
CA MET A 51 13.56 3.74 -25.69
C MET A 51 13.82 5.13 -26.24
N ILE A 52 14.29 6.09 -25.40
CA ILE A 52 14.66 7.43 -25.85
C ILE A 52 15.86 7.36 -26.80
N GLU A 53 16.91 6.63 -26.47
CA GLU A 53 18.12 6.51 -27.31
C GLU A 53 17.82 5.86 -28.65
N ASP A 54 17.02 4.83 -28.68
CA ASP A 54 16.60 4.21 -29.94
C ASP A 54 15.71 5.15 -30.77
N ALA A 55 14.84 5.95 -30.12
CA ALA A 55 14.02 6.95 -30.81
C ALA A 55 14.88 8.08 -31.41
N GLU A 56 15.90 8.56 -30.70
CA GLU A 56 16.90 9.51 -31.20
C GLU A 56 17.63 8.94 -32.43
N LYS A 57 18.18 7.72 -32.29
CA LYS A 57 18.91 7.01 -33.34
C LYS A 57 18.07 6.81 -34.61
N ASN A 58 16.78 6.50 -34.44
CA ASN A 58 15.85 6.28 -35.53
C ASN A 58 15.19 7.56 -36.08
N GLY A 59 15.54 8.75 -35.52
CA GLY A 59 15.00 10.05 -35.97
C GLY A 59 13.53 10.29 -35.58
N LEU A 60 12.97 9.46 -34.69
CA LEU A 60 11.60 9.58 -34.19
C LEU A 60 11.46 10.69 -33.14
N LEU A 61 12.50 10.91 -32.34
CA LEU A 61 12.60 11.96 -31.33
C LEU A 61 13.67 12.97 -31.77
N LYS A 62 13.28 14.22 -31.96
CA LYS A 62 14.18 15.32 -32.38
C LYS A 62 14.56 16.22 -31.20
N PRO A 63 15.72 16.87 -31.24
CA PRO A 63 16.16 17.79 -30.18
C PRO A 63 15.06 18.80 -29.76
N GLY A 64 14.90 19.01 -28.44
CA GLY A 64 13.86 19.87 -27.88
C GLY A 64 12.43 19.37 -28.02
N GLY A 65 12.24 18.14 -28.45
CA GLY A 65 10.94 17.49 -28.62
C GLY A 65 10.22 17.22 -27.31
N THR A 66 8.96 16.80 -27.42
CA THR A 66 8.11 16.40 -26.30
C THR A 66 7.90 14.89 -26.30
N VAL A 67 8.30 14.24 -25.23
CA VAL A 67 8.06 12.80 -24.98
C VAL A 67 6.69 12.66 -24.32
N ILE A 68 5.84 11.77 -24.81
CA ILE A 68 4.49 11.54 -24.29
C ILE A 68 4.32 10.04 -23.99
N GLU A 69 3.81 9.73 -22.78
CA GLU A 69 3.58 8.35 -22.40
C GLU A 69 2.36 8.17 -21.48
N GLY A 70 1.58 7.13 -21.78
CA GLY A 70 0.59 6.57 -20.86
C GLY A 70 1.26 5.64 -19.85
N THR A 71 1.27 6.02 -18.56
CA THR A 71 2.08 5.30 -17.57
C THR A 71 1.40 5.12 -16.23
N SER A 72 1.79 4.06 -15.51
CA SER A 72 1.46 3.88 -14.08
C SER A 72 2.37 4.67 -13.13
N GLY A 73 3.30 5.49 -13.64
CA GLY A 73 4.18 6.37 -12.87
C GLY A 73 5.66 5.99 -12.89
N ASN A 74 6.03 4.72 -12.82
CA ASN A 74 7.44 4.29 -12.82
C ASN A 74 8.14 4.60 -14.15
N THR A 75 7.50 4.28 -15.27
CA THR A 75 8.03 4.62 -16.59
C THR A 75 8.15 6.13 -16.76
N GLY A 76 7.13 6.88 -16.30
CA GLY A 76 7.20 8.33 -16.30
C GLY A 76 8.40 8.88 -15.53
N MET A 77 8.78 8.29 -14.41
CA MET A 77 9.96 8.70 -13.65
C MET A 77 11.27 8.43 -14.42
N GLY A 78 11.42 7.24 -14.98
CA GLY A 78 12.59 6.92 -15.81
C GLY A 78 12.71 7.84 -17.04
N LEU A 79 11.56 8.11 -17.73
CA LEU A 79 11.50 9.06 -18.85
C LEU A 79 11.84 10.48 -18.39
N ALA A 80 11.37 10.91 -17.19
CA ALA A 80 11.66 12.24 -16.66
C ALA A 80 13.17 12.46 -16.47
N LEU A 81 13.87 11.50 -15.86
CA LEU A 81 15.33 11.58 -15.69
C LEU A 81 16.05 11.71 -17.05
N ALA A 82 15.65 10.88 -18.02
CA ALA A 82 16.25 10.91 -19.35
C ALA A 82 15.91 12.22 -20.08
N CYS A 83 14.68 12.70 -20.00
CA CYS A 83 14.26 13.96 -20.61
C CYS A 83 15.00 15.18 -20.03
N ILE A 84 15.17 15.25 -18.69
CA ILE A 84 15.91 16.32 -18.03
C ILE A 84 17.37 16.36 -18.55
N ILE A 85 18.05 15.22 -18.56
CA ILE A 85 19.47 15.15 -18.97
C ILE A 85 19.64 15.43 -20.46
N LYS A 86 18.70 14.99 -21.31
CA LYS A 86 18.78 15.12 -22.77
C LYS A 86 18.08 16.36 -23.34
N GLY A 87 17.40 17.16 -22.49
CA GLY A 87 16.74 18.43 -22.89
C GLY A 87 15.41 18.25 -23.60
N TYR A 88 14.62 17.25 -23.24
CA TYR A 88 13.25 17.01 -23.74
C TYR A 88 12.20 17.47 -22.75
N LYS A 89 11.00 17.77 -23.24
CA LYS A 89 9.80 17.93 -22.41
C LYS A 89 9.13 16.59 -22.19
N LEU A 90 8.38 16.43 -21.11
CA LEU A 90 7.68 15.18 -20.81
C LEU A 90 6.22 15.47 -20.42
N ILE A 91 5.30 14.75 -21.05
CA ILE A 91 3.89 14.66 -20.69
C ILE A 91 3.59 13.21 -20.26
N CYS A 92 3.18 13.01 -19.01
CA CYS A 92 2.75 11.71 -18.48
C CYS A 92 1.23 11.69 -18.36
N VAL A 93 0.59 10.71 -18.99
CA VAL A 93 -0.85 10.48 -18.89
C VAL A 93 -1.09 9.30 -17.96
N LEU A 94 -1.78 9.51 -16.84
CA LEU A 94 -2.01 8.51 -15.80
C LEU A 94 -3.50 8.27 -15.60
N SER A 95 -3.87 7.08 -15.17
CA SER A 95 -5.22 6.83 -14.65
C SER A 95 -5.34 7.29 -13.19
N ASP A 96 -6.55 7.66 -12.77
CA ASP A 96 -6.87 8.09 -11.40
C ASP A 96 -6.73 6.97 -10.35
N LYS A 97 -6.59 5.70 -10.79
CA LYS A 97 -6.24 4.54 -9.96
C LYS A 97 -4.86 4.69 -9.28
N GLN A 98 -3.94 5.42 -9.92
CA GLN A 98 -2.56 5.51 -9.44
C GLN A 98 -2.46 6.26 -8.12
N SER A 99 -1.44 5.93 -7.32
CA SER A 99 -1.22 6.61 -6.03
C SER A 99 -0.92 8.10 -6.24
N LYS A 100 -1.37 8.93 -5.29
CA LYS A 100 -1.09 10.38 -5.30
C LYS A 100 0.40 10.66 -5.32
N GLU A 101 1.17 9.86 -4.57
CA GLU A 101 2.62 9.98 -4.49
C GLU A 101 3.29 9.87 -5.86
N LYS A 102 2.84 8.95 -6.72
CA LYS A 102 3.37 8.79 -8.08
C LYS A 102 3.14 10.04 -8.93
N MET A 103 1.95 10.64 -8.84
CA MET A 103 1.61 11.86 -9.58
C MET A 103 2.44 13.04 -9.08
N ASP A 104 2.57 13.20 -7.77
CA ASP A 104 3.29 14.32 -7.15
C ASP A 104 4.80 14.24 -7.43
N ILE A 105 5.40 13.04 -7.41
CA ILE A 105 6.80 12.82 -7.79
C ILE A 105 7.06 13.25 -9.25
N LEU A 106 6.18 12.88 -10.18
CA LEU A 106 6.35 13.28 -11.59
C LEU A 106 6.27 14.78 -11.78
N ARG A 107 5.32 15.46 -11.11
CA ARG A 107 5.25 16.93 -11.12
C ARG A 107 6.49 17.58 -10.52
N ALA A 108 7.01 17.01 -9.42
CA ALA A 108 8.21 17.52 -8.74
C ALA A 108 9.47 17.47 -9.62
N VAL A 109 9.55 16.50 -10.53
CA VAL A 109 10.64 16.39 -11.51
C VAL A 109 10.32 17.06 -12.85
N GLY A 110 9.29 17.92 -12.90
CA GLY A 110 9.01 18.79 -14.05
C GLY A 110 8.19 18.17 -15.18
N ALA A 111 7.64 16.98 -15.00
CA ALA A 111 6.71 16.40 -15.98
C ALA A 111 5.33 17.07 -15.89
N GLU A 112 4.72 17.33 -17.04
CA GLU A 112 3.30 17.62 -17.14
C GLU A 112 2.51 16.33 -16.88
N VAL A 113 1.51 16.39 -15.99
CA VAL A 113 0.72 15.22 -15.59
C VAL A 113 -0.74 15.42 -15.95
N VAL A 114 -1.24 14.58 -16.86
CA VAL A 114 -2.64 14.51 -17.26
C VAL A 114 -3.28 13.29 -16.62
N VAL A 115 -4.41 13.48 -15.91
CA VAL A 115 -5.11 12.39 -15.20
C VAL A 115 -6.38 12.02 -15.95
N CYS A 116 -6.56 10.73 -16.21
CA CYS A 116 -7.69 10.15 -16.94
C CYS A 116 -8.50 9.19 -16.04
N PRO A 117 -9.80 8.99 -16.30
CA PRO A 117 -10.60 8.03 -15.55
C PRO A 117 -10.14 6.58 -15.80
N THR A 118 -10.20 5.77 -14.74
CA THR A 118 -9.89 4.32 -14.82
C THR A 118 -11.10 3.51 -15.32
N ASN A 119 -12.31 3.91 -14.96
CA ASN A 119 -13.54 3.15 -15.25
C ASN A 119 -14.06 3.43 -16.67
N VAL A 120 -13.22 3.22 -17.66
CA VAL A 120 -13.55 3.37 -19.09
C VAL A 120 -12.81 2.29 -19.90
N GLU A 121 -13.40 1.86 -21.02
CA GLU A 121 -12.77 0.92 -21.93
C GLU A 121 -11.47 1.49 -22.53
N ALA A 122 -10.57 0.60 -22.96
CA ALA A 122 -9.25 1.01 -23.49
C ALA A 122 -9.34 1.92 -24.72
N ASP A 123 -10.37 1.74 -25.56
CA ASP A 123 -10.64 2.53 -26.77
C ASP A 123 -11.49 3.79 -26.53
N ASP A 124 -12.02 3.98 -25.30
CA ASP A 124 -12.74 5.21 -24.93
C ASP A 124 -11.83 6.44 -25.15
N PRO A 125 -12.33 7.52 -25.77
CA PRO A 125 -11.56 8.75 -25.98
C PRO A 125 -10.97 9.38 -24.72
N ARG A 126 -11.51 9.04 -23.53
CA ARG A 126 -11.05 9.52 -22.22
C ARG A 126 -10.02 8.61 -21.59
N SER A 127 -9.81 7.39 -22.12
CA SER A 127 -8.82 6.46 -21.59
C SER A 127 -7.42 7.04 -21.69
N TYR A 128 -6.55 6.71 -20.74
CA TYR A 128 -5.18 7.19 -20.77
C TYR A 128 -4.41 6.73 -22.02
N TYR A 129 -4.77 5.61 -22.63
CA TYR A 129 -4.23 5.17 -23.91
C TYR A 129 -4.64 6.09 -25.08
N SER A 130 -5.95 6.41 -25.17
CA SER A 130 -6.49 7.26 -26.24
C SER A 130 -6.03 8.71 -26.10
N VAL A 131 -5.99 9.23 -24.86
CA VAL A 131 -5.49 10.58 -24.58
C VAL A 131 -4.01 10.71 -24.91
N SER A 132 -3.17 9.72 -24.56
CA SER A 132 -1.74 9.74 -24.91
C SER A 132 -1.51 9.80 -26.42
N LYS A 133 -2.23 8.95 -27.17
CA LYS A 133 -2.17 8.92 -28.65
C LYS A 133 -2.65 10.23 -29.27
N ARG A 134 -3.71 10.84 -28.73
CA ARG A 134 -4.23 12.13 -29.18
C ARG A 134 -3.23 13.24 -28.93
N LEU A 135 -2.72 13.36 -27.72
CA LEU A 135 -1.72 14.38 -27.35
C LEU A 135 -0.48 14.31 -28.26
N ALA A 136 -0.02 13.09 -28.57
CA ALA A 136 1.10 12.91 -29.48
C ALA A 136 0.83 13.39 -30.91
N LYS A 137 -0.43 13.34 -31.37
CA LYS A 137 -0.82 13.89 -32.69
C LYS A 137 -0.98 15.41 -32.67
N GLU A 138 -1.46 15.97 -31.57
CA GLU A 138 -1.78 17.39 -31.41
C GLU A 138 -0.56 18.24 -31.01
N THR A 139 0.43 17.63 -30.34
CA THR A 139 1.63 18.34 -29.85
C THR A 139 2.72 18.36 -30.95
N PRO A 140 3.13 19.53 -31.44
CA PRO A 140 4.22 19.64 -32.41
C PRO A 140 5.53 19.09 -31.87
N ASN A 141 6.32 18.46 -32.73
CA ASN A 141 7.62 17.86 -32.39
C ASN A 141 7.53 16.92 -31.18
N SER A 142 6.53 16.04 -31.15
CA SER A 142 6.34 15.06 -30.10
C SER A 142 6.60 13.63 -30.56
N TRP A 143 6.87 12.76 -29.59
CA TRP A 143 7.02 11.33 -29.79
C TRP A 143 6.25 10.57 -28.71
N TYR A 144 5.39 9.62 -29.15
CA TYR A 144 4.68 8.70 -28.28
C TYR A 144 5.55 7.47 -28.02
N VAL A 145 5.89 7.22 -26.77
CA VAL A 145 6.82 6.16 -26.35
C VAL A 145 6.24 4.78 -26.59
N ASN A 146 4.95 4.58 -26.22
CA ASN A 146 4.21 3.33 -26.32
C ASN A 146 4.92 2.14 -25.68
N GLN A 147 5.15 2.20 -24.37
CA GLN A 147 5.91 1.19 -23.62
C GLN A 147 5.38 -0.24 -23.79
N TYR A 148 4.12 -0.42 -24.15
CA TYR A 148 3.50 -1.73 -24.33
C TYR A 148 3.95 -2.43 -25.63
N ASP A 149 4.11 -1.67 -26.71
CA ASP A 149 4.42 -2.23 -28.04
C ASP A 149 5.80 -1.85 -28.55
N ASN A 150 6.50 -0.93 -27.91
CA ASN A 150 7.84 -0.53 -28.28
C ASN A 150 8.85 -1.59 -27.82
N LEU A 151 9.40 -2.33 -28.78
CA LEU A 151 10.30 -3.46 -28.52
C LEU A 151 11.63 -3.07 -27.87
N SER A 152 12.03 -1.79 -27.92
CA SER A 152 13.18 -1.28 -27.17
C SER A 152 13.01 -1.49 -25.65
N ASN A 153 11.76 -1.63 -25.17
CA ASN A 153 11.49 -1.99 -23.78
C ASN A 153 12.09 -3.36 -23.42
N ARG A 154 11.74 -4.42 -24.16
CA ARG A 154 12.30 -5.75 -23.90
C ARG A 154 13.78 -5.85 -24.21
N GLU A 155 14.25 -5.12 -25.23
CA GLU A 155 15.66 -5.09 -25.62
C GLU A 155 16.54 -4.48 -24.50
N ALA A 156 16.07 -3.45 -23.80
CA ALA A 156 16.76 -2.90 -22.62
C ALA A 156 17.09 -3.97 -21.56
N HIS A 157 16.15 -4.89 -21.33
CA HIS A 157 16.34 -5.96 -20.35
C HIS A 157 17.18 -7.13 -20.88
N TYR A 158 17.11 -7.38 -22.20
CA TYR A 158 17.99 -8.34 -22.85
C TYR A 158 19.46 -7.89 -22.82
N GLU A 159 19.70 -6.59 -23.08
CA GLU A 159 21.06 -6.03 -23.12
C GLU A 159 21.64 -5.75 -21.73
N SER A 160 20.82 -5.60 -20.66
CA SER A 160 21.30 -5.20 -19.34
C SER A 160 20.88 -6.14 -18.21
N THR A 161 19.60 -6.27 -17.90
CA THR A 161 19.10 -7.00 -16.71
C THR A 161 19.41 -8.50 -16.79
N GLY A 162 19.24 -9.11 -17.97
CA GLY A 162 19.55 -10.51 -18.21
C GLY A 162 21.05 -10.82 -18.00
N PRO A 163 21.98 -10.11 -18.64
CA PRO A 163 23.42 -10.24 -18.41
C PRO A 163 23.81 -10.07 -16.94
N GLU A 164 23.32 -9.04 -16.26
CA GLU A 164 23.62 -8.81 -14.84
C GLU A 164 23.22 -10.00 -13.97
N ILE A 165 21.98 -10.52 -14.14
CA ILE A 165 21.49 -11.68 -13.38
C ILE A 165 22.36 -12.92 -13.66
N TRP A 166 22.71 -13.16 -14.93
CA TRP A 166 23.55 -14.29 -15.33
C TRP A 166 24.94 -14.21 -14.66
N GLU A 167 25.58 -13.06 -14.73
CA GLU A 167 26.90 -12.84 -14.15
C GLU A 167 26.88 -12.92 -12.63
N GLN A 168 25.92 -12.27 -11.98
CA GLN A 168 25.78 -12.24 -10.53
C GLN A 168 25.47 -13.60 -9.92
N THR A 169 24.80 -14.49 -10.68
CA THR A 169 24.55 -15.88 -10.27
C THR A 169 25.63 -16.84 -10.74
N GLU A 170 26.69 -16.35 -11.39
CA GLU A 170 27.76 -17.19 -11.99
C GLU A 170 27.16 -18.27 -12.93
N GLY A 171 26.08 -17.93 -13.62
CA GLY A 171 25.36 -18.85 -14.49
C GLY A 171 24.62 -19.98 -13.78
N LYS A 172 24.50 -19.94 -12.46
CA LYS A 172 23.83 -21.00 -11.66
C LYS A 172 22.33 -20.83 -11.50
N ILE A 173 21.76 -19.75 -12.03
CA ILE A 173 20.31 -19.49 -11.98
C ILE A 173 19.53 -20.64 -12.63
N THR A 174 18.47 -21.09 -11.95
CA THR A 174 17.57 -22.15 -12.43
C THR A 174 16.15 -21.62 -12.71
N HIS A 175 15.71 -20.61 -11.95
CA HIS A 175 14.38 -20.01 -12.06
C HIS A 175 14.47 -18.49 -12.02
N PHE A 176 13.74 -17.83 -12.90
CA PHE A 176 13.52 -16.39 -12.87
C PHE A 176 12.04 -16.10 -12.61
N VAL A 177 11.72 -15.40 -11.54
CA VAL A 177 10.36 -15.07 -11.11
C VAL A 177 10.15 -13.56 -11.15
N VAL A 178 9.12 -13.09 -11.85
CA VAL A 178 8.89 -11.65 -12.01
C VAL A 178 7.42 -11.33 -12.26
N GLY A 179 6.90 -10.26 -11.66
CA GLY A 179 5.58 -9.72 -11.98
C GLY A 179 5.52 -9.17 -13.41
N VAL A 180 4.44 -9.42 -14.12
CA VAL A 180 4.30 -9.08 -15.53
C VAL A 180 3.28 -7.95 -15.72
N GLY A 181 3.73 -6.80 -16.25
CA GLY A 181 2.90 -5.72 -16.78
C GLY A 181 3.16 -5.60 -18.28
N THR A 182 3.95 -4.62 -18.73
CA THR A 182 4.26 -4.45 -20.18
C THR A 182 4.95 -5.64 -20.83
N GLY A 183 5.49 -6.58 -20.07
CA GLY A 183 6.19 -7.77 -20.56
C GLY A 183 7.67 -7.60 -20.88
N GLY A 184 8.17 -6.37 -20.94
CA GLY A 184 9.55 -6.11 -21.35
C GLY A 184 10.59 -6.81 -20.47
N THR A 185 10.41 -6.78 -19.16
CA THR A 185 11.36 -7.38 -18.20
C THR A 185 11.41 -8.90 -18.33
N ILE A 186 10.24 -9.58 -18.30
CA ILE A 186 10.18 -11.05 -18.36
C ILE A 186 10.70 -11.55 -19.70
N SER A 187 10.31 -10.88 -20.80
CA SER A 187 10.68 -11.30 -22.15
C SER A 187 12.15 -11.05 -22.46
N GLY A 188 12.67 -9.85 -22.11
CA GLY A 188 14.08 -9.53 -22.35
C GLY A 188 15.02 -10.40 -21.53
N VAL A 189 14.78 -10.50 -20.21
CA VAL A 189 15.58 -11.36 -19.32
C VAL A 189 15.42 -12.83 -19.70
N GLY A 190 14.17 -13.28 -19.90
CA GLY A 190 13.87 -14.68 -20.21
C GLY A 190 14.55 -15.14 -21.49
N ARG A 191 14.51 -14.33 -22.55
CA ARG A 191 15.20 -14.61 -23.81
C ARG A 191 16.71 -14.76 -23.58
N TYR A 192 17.34 -13.79 -22.91
CA TYR A 192 18.78 -13.84 -22.64
C TYR A 192 19.17 -15.09 -21.83
N LEU A 193 18.43 -15.39 -20.76
CA LEU A 193 18.72 -16.53 -19.89
C LEU A 193 18.51 -17.87 -20.62
N LYS A 194 17.45 -18.01 -21.42
CA LYS A 194 17.22 -19.24 -22.20
C LYS A 194 18.23 -19.45 -23.30
N GLU A 195 18.77 -18.38 -23.92
CA GLU A 195 19.88 -18.48 -24.85
C GLU A 195 21.17 -18.99 -24.17
N LYS A 196 21.38 -18.67 -22.86
CA LYS A 196 22.52 -19.20 -22.08
C LYS A 196 22.28 -20.63 -21.61
N ASN A 197 21.06 -20.92 -21.14
CA ASN A 197 20.67 -22.25 -20.69
C ASN A 197 19.14 -22.43 -20.89
N PRO A 198 18.70 -23.24 -21.88
CA PRO A 198 17.28 -23.41 -22.19
C PRO A 198 16.47 -24.09 -21.07
N ASN A 199 17.13 -24.72 -20.09
CA ASN A 199 16.46 -25.37 -18.95
C ASN A 199 16.01 -24.37 -17.87
N ILE A 200 16.47 -23.12 -17.89
CA ILE A 200 16.05 -22.10 -16.92
C ILE A 200 14.55 -21.87 -17.05
N LYS A 201 13.84 -21.91 -15.93
CA LYS A 201 12.40 -21.67 -15.87
C LYS A 201 12.09 -20.20 -15.74
N ILE A 202 11.26 -19.68 -16.62
CA ILE A 202 10.80 -18.29 -16.65
C ILE A 202 9.36 -18.27 -16.15
N ILE A 203 9.14 -17.64 -15.00
CA ILE A 203 7.86 -17.65 -14.30
C ILE A 203 7.32 -16.23 -14.18
N GLY A 204 6.16 -16.01 -14.78
CA GLY A 204 5.40 -14.76 -14.68
C GLY A 204 4.47 -14.78 -13.46
N ILE A 205 4.44 -13.66 -12.72
CA ILE A 205 3.41 -13.44 -11.70
C ILE A 205 2.39 -12.46 -12.27
N ASP A 206 1.15 -12.92 -12.25
CA ASP A 206 -0.03 -12.23 -12.75
C ASP A 206 -1.00 -11.91 -11.61
N THR A 207 -2.03 -11.11 -11.87
CA THR A 207 -3.06 -10.79 -10.88
C THR A 207 -4.44 -11.22 -11.38
N TYR A 208 -5.35 -11.44 -10.48
CA TYR A 208 -6.75 -11.61 -10.84
C TYR A 208 -7.30 -10.32 -11.45
N GLY A 209 -8.04 -10.40 -12.54
CA GLY A 209 -8.46 -9.28 -13.36
C GLY A 209 -7.56 -9.01 -14.58
N SER A 210 -6.51 -9.81 -14.77
CA SER A 210 -5.59 -9.78 -15.91
C SER A 210 -5.75 -11.00 -16.80
N VAL A 211 -5.45 -10.83 -18.09
CA VAL A 211 -5.64 -11.86 -19.14
C VAL A 211 -4.45 -12.78 -19.33
N PHE A 212 -3.28 -12.53 -18.75
CA PHE A 212 -2.02 -13.18 -19.15
C PHE A 212 -1.99 -14.68 -18.87
N LYS A 213 -2.33 -15.13 -17.66
CA LYS A 213 -2.32 -16.56 -17.32
C LYS A 213 -3.24 -17.35 -18.25
N LYS A 214 -4.48 -16.88 -18.42
CA LYS A 214 -5.47 -17.54 -19.26
C LYS A 214 -5.00 -17.62 -20.72
N TYR A 215 -4.47 -16.51 -21.25
CA TYR A 215 -3.95 -16.48 -22.61
C TYR A 215 -2.76 -17.43 -22.78
N HIS A 216 -1.81 -17.44 -21.84
CA HIS A 216 -0.66 -18.35 -21.88
C HIS A 216 -1.08 -19.82 -21.89
N GLU A 217 -2.09 -20.20 -21.10
CA GLU A 217 -2.55 -21.58 -20.98
C GLU A 217 -3.40 -22.05 -22.17
N THR A 218 -4.13 -21.15 -22.83
CA THR A 218 -5.15 -21.53 -23.82
C THR A 218 -4.93 -20.94 -25.21
N GLY A 219 -4.07 -19.92 -25.34
CA GLY A 219 -3.92 -19.14 -26.58
C GLY A 219 -5.12 -18.25 -26.92
N THR A 220 -6.11 -18.13 -26.00
CA THR A 220 -7.34 -17.40 -26.25
C THR A 220 -7.40 -16.17 -25.33
N PHE A 221 -7.63 -15.00 -25.94
CA PHE A 221 -7.94 -13.77 -25.19
C PHE A 221 -9.37 -13.88 -24.66
N ASP A 222 -9.52 -13.80 -23.34
CA ASP A 222 -10.81 -13.97 -22.66
C ASP A 222 -11.16 -12.68 -21.88
N GLU A 223 -12.13 -11.93 -22.42
CA GLU A 223 -12.61 -10.69 -21.80
C GLU A 223 -13.25 -10.92 -20.41
N ALA A 224 -13.72 -12.14 -20.12
CA ALA A 224 -14.28 -12.48 -18.81
C ALA A 224 -13.23 -12.47 -17.69
N GLU A 225 -11.94 -12.53 -18.02
CA GLU A 225 -10.86 -12.37 -17.05
C GLU A 225 -10.64 -10.90 -16.63
N ILE A 226 -11.23 -9.92 -17.35
CA ILE A 226 -11.00 -8.49 -17.16
C ILE A 226 -11.98 -7.94 -16.10
N TYR A 227 -11.45 -7.56 -14.95
CA TYR A 227 -12.20 -6.85 -13.92
C TYR A 227 -11.25 -6.03 -13.03
N PRO A 228 -11.76 -5.00 -12.30
CA PRO A 228 -10.93 -4.13 -11.49
C PRO A 228 -10.13 -4.87 -10.42
N TYR A 229 -8.87 -4.51 -10.25
CA TYR A 229 -7.97 -4.96 -9.19
C TYR A 229 -7.14 -3.79 -8.65
N VAL A 230 -6.53 -3.97 -7.49
CA VAL A 230 -5.85 -2.91 -6.73
C VAL A 230 -4.33 -2.90 -6.95
N THR A 231 -3.77 -4.07 -7.24
CA THR A 231 -2.35 -4.24 -7.53
C THR A 231 -1.91 -3.33 -8.68
N GLU A 232 -0.77 -2.66 -8.52
CA GLU A 232 -0.25 -1.70 -9.50
C GLU A 232 1.03 -2.22 -10.16
N GLY A 233 1.14 -2.01 -11.48
CA GLY A 233 2.35 -2.26 -12.26
C GLY A 233 2.52 -3.71 -12.76
N ILE A 234 1.58 -4.59 -12.46
CA ILE A 234 1.45 -5.94 -13.04
C ILE A 234 0.00 -6.20 -13.41
N GLY A 235 -0.21 -7.16 -14.33
CA GLY A 235 -1.52 -7.46 -14.89
C GLY A 235 -1.94 -6.44 -15.95
N GLU A 236 -2.60 -6.90 -17.00
CA GLU A 236 -3.12 -6.06 -18.09
C GLU A 236 -4.43 -6.64 -18.63
N ASP A 237 -5.21 -5.78 -19.27
CA ASP A 237 -6.44 -6.07 -20.00
C ASP A 237 -6.22 -6.12 -21.52
N ILE A 238 -4.97 -6.09 -21.95
CA ILE A 238 -4.50 -6.17 -23.33
C ILE A 238 -3.34 -7.17 -23.44
N LEU A 239 -2.94 -7.51 -24.67
CA LEU A 239 -1.75 -8.31 -24.96
C LEU A 239 -0.64 -7.42 -25.54
N PRO A 240 0.30 -6.91 -24.69
CA PRO A 240 1.40 -6.09 -25.17
C PRO A 240 2.34 -6.88 -26.10
N LYS A 241 2.85 -6.24 -27.14
CA LYS A 241 3.84 -6.87 -28.04
C LYS A 241 5.18 -7.21 -27.36
N ASN A 242 5.44 -6.58 -26.22
CA ASN A 242 6.63 -6.89 -25.43
C ASN A 242 6.54 -8.23 -24.68
N VAL A 243 5.33 -8.80 -24.49
CA VAL A 243 5.20 -10.13 -23.87
C VAL A 243 5.47 -11.19 -24.93
N ASP A 244 6.50 -11.98 -24.71
CA ASP A 244 6.82 -13.16 -25.49
C ASP A 244 6.36 -14.41 -24.72
N PHE A 245 5.15 -14.86 -24.99
CA PHE A 245 4.53 -15.97 -24.28
C PHE A 245 5.25 -17.30 -24.51
N ASP A 246 5.98 -17.45 -25.62
CA ASP A 246 6.66 -18.71 -25.99
C ASP A 246 7.86 -19.02 -25.09
N ILE A 247 8.46 -17.99 -24.49
CA ILE A 247 9.61 -18.18 -23.58
C ILE A 247 9.22 -18.34 -22.13
N ILE A 248 7.95 -18.09 -21.79
CA ILE A 248 7.45 -18.15 -20.41
C ILE A 248 6.99 -19.59 -20.12
N ASP A 249 7.54 -20.22 -19.09
CA ASP A 249 7.21 -21.60 -18.74
C ASP A 249 5.94 -21.70 -17.89
N HIS A 250 5.63 -20.67 -17.09
CA HIS A 250 4.49 -20.69 -16.16
C HIS A 250 4.03 -19.29 -15.80
N PHE A 251 2.73 -19.14 -15.55
CA PHE A 251 2.13 -17.99 -14.90
C PHE A 251 1.41 -18.38 -13.63
N GLU A 252 1.63 -17.63 -12.54
CA GLU A 252 0.89 -17.78 -11.31
C GLU A 252 0.08 -16.52 -10.99
N LYS A 253 -1.23 -16.68 -10.68
CA LYS A 253 -2.09 -15.57 -10.27
C LYS A 253 -2.04 -15.38 -8.76
N VAL A 254 -1.96 -14.12 -8.34
CA VAL A 254 -1.93 -13.70 -6.94
C VAL A 254 -3.09 -12.76 -6.68
N THR A 255 -3.77 -12.92 -5.55
CA THR A 255 -4.85 -12.01 -5.15
C THR A 255 -4.29 -10.67 -4.66
N ASP A 256 -5.07 -9.61 -4.80
CA ASP A 256 -4.75 -8.29 -4.22
C ASP A 256 -4.46 -8.38 -2.72
N LYS A 257 -5.21 -9.22 -2.00
CA LYS A 257 -5.03 -9.41 -0.56
C LYS A 257 -3.68 -10.04 -0.22
N ASP A 258 -3.28 -11.10 -0.94
CA ASP A 258 -2.00 -11.78 -0.68
C ASP A 258 -0.83 -10.85 -1.01
N ALA A 259 -0.90 -10.13 -2.12
CA ALA A 259 0.08 -9.10 -2.49
C ALA A 259 0.17 -8.00 -1.44
N ALA A 260 -0.99 -7.49 -0.99
CA ALA A 260 -1.08 -6.42 0.00
C ALA A 260 -0.51 -6.81 1.36
N ILE A 261 -0.78 -8.04 1.83
CA ILE A 261 -0.24 -8.56 3.10
C ILE A 261 1.28 -8.81 2.99
N MET A 262 1.74 -9.32 1.85
CA MET A 262 3.16 -9.66 1.66
C MET A 262 4.06 -8.42 1.53
N THR A 263 3.56 -7.34 0.94
CA THR A 263 4.34 -6.12 0.70
C THR A 263 5.00 -5.54 1.98
N PRO A 264 4.26 -5.23 3.06
CA PRO A 264 4.87 -4.77 4.30
C PRO A 264 5.73 -5.84 5.00
N LYS A 265 5.44 -7.13 4.82
CA LYS A 265 6.27 -8.20 5.39
C LYS A 265 7.68 -8.21 4.80
N ILE A 266 7.84 -7.96 3.48
CA ILE A 266 9.17 -7.86 2.87
C ILE A 266 9.99 -6.76 3.57
N ALA A 267 9.38 -5.59 3.82
CA ALA A 267 10.06 -4.50 4.51
C ALA A 267 10.41 -4.84 5.97
N LEU A 268 9.49 -5.47 6.70
CA LEU A 268 9.65 -5.76 8.14
C LEU A 268 10.55 -6.96 8.42
N GLU A 269 10.56 -7.95 7.54
CA GLU A 269 11.26 -9.22 7.78
C GLU A 269 12.60 -9.31 7.05
N GLU A 270 12.69 -8.75 5.82
CA GLU A 270 13.92 -8.77 5.02
C GLU A 270 14.65 -7.41 4.98
N GLY A 271 14.01 -6.35 5.49
CA GLY A 271 14.59 -4.99 5.48
C GLY A 271 14.61 -4.33 4.10
N ILE A 272 13.84 -4.84 3.13
CA ILE A 272 13.81 -4.33 1.76
C ILE A 272 12.49 -3.59 1.52
N PHE A 273 12.55 -2.27 1.37
CA PHE A 273 11.36 -1.41 1.23
C PHE A 273 10.93 -1.31 -0.23
N VAL A 274 10.00 -2.18 -0.64
CA VAL A 274 9.57 -2.39 -2.03
C VAL A 274 8.08 -2.16 -2.23
N GLY A 275 7.65 -2.02 -3.51
CA GLY A 275 6.26 -1.89 -3.89
C GLY A 275 5.48 -3.20 -3.90
N ASN A 276 4.18 -3.09 -4.18
CA ASN A 276 3.25 -4.21 -4.12
C ASN A 276 3.49 -5.30 -5.17
N SER A 277 4.09 -4.99 -6.31
CA SER A 277 4.47 -6.00 -7.30
C SER A 277 5.53 -6.97 -6.78
N ALA A 278 6.41 -6.53 -5.85
CA ALA A 278 7.31 -7.42 -5.13
C ALA A 278 6.54 -8.30 -4.13
N GLY A 279 5.51 -7.73 -3.47
CA GLY A 279 4.58 -8.50 -2.63
C GLY A 279 3.90 -9.61 -3.42
N SER A 280 3.39 -9.30 -4.62
CA SER A 280 2.83 -10.31 -5.53
C SER A 280 3.85 -11.37 -5.92
N ALA A 281 5.09 -10.96 -6.25
CA ALA A 281 6.13 -11.90 -6.68
C ALA A 281 6.50 -12.90 -5.58
N ILE A 282 6.63 -12.44 -4.33
CA ILE A 282 6.91 -13.32 -3.17
C ILE A 282 5.69 -14.19 -2.83
N ALA A 283 4.47 -13.62 -2.83
CA ALA A 283 3.26 -14.39 -2.56
C ALA A 283 3.08 -15.52 -3.58
N GLY A 284 3.22 -15.23 -4.88
CA GLY A 284 3.14 -16.25 -5.94
C GLY A 284 4.25 -17.29 -5.85
N MET A 285 5.47 -16.89 -5.51
CA MET A 285 6.56 -17.84 -5.29
C MET A 285 6.27 -18.78 -4.11
N ILE A 286 5.68 -18.28 -3.01
CA ILE A 286 5.29 -19.11 -1.87
C ILE A 286 4.15 -20.06 -2.25
N GLN A 287 3.17 -19.62 -3.05
CA GLN A 287 2.10 -20.49 -3.58
C GLN A 287 2.67 -21.67 -4.39
N MET A 288 3.76 -21.41 -5.12
CA MET A 288 4.45 -22.41 -5.96
C MET A 288 5.64 -23.10 -5.25
N LYS A 289 5.76 -23.03 -3.92
CA LYS A 289 6.96 -23.47 -3.19
C LYS A 289 7.40 -24.90 -3.52
N ASP A 290 6.47 -25.79 -3.82
CA ASP A 290 6.75 -27.21 -4.14
C ASP A 290 7.40 -27.40 -5.53
N MET A 291 7.43 -26.37 -6.38
CA MET A 291 8.15 -26.39 -7.65
C MET A 291 9.66 -26.28 -7.45
N PHE A 292 10.10 -25.65 -6.36
CA PHE A 292 11.52 -25.36 -6.10
C PHE A 292 12.17 -26.48 -5.30
N LYS A 293 13.37 -26.90 -5.69
CA LYS A 293 14.09 -28.03 -5.11
C LYS A 293 15.40 -27.56 -4.46
N LYS A 294 15.92 -28.42 -3.58
CA LYS A 294 17.27 -28.22 -3.02
C LYS A 294 18.30 -28.19 -4.15
N GLY A 295 19.10 -27.14 -4.18
CA GLY A 295 20.11 -26.88 -5.23
C GLY A 295 19.65 -25.92 -6.31
N ASP A 296 18.36 -25.57 -6.36
CA ASP A 296 17.88 -24.50 -7.25
C ASP A 296 18.38 -23.14 -6.79
N VAL A 297 18.59 -22.25 -7.77
CA VAL A 297 18.89 -20.83 -7.58
C VAL A 297 17.75 -20.05 -8.23
N VAL A 298 16.92 -19.44 -7.41
CA VAL A 298 15.74 -18.67 -7.82
C VAL A 298 16.06 -17.20 -7.71
N VAL A 299 15.93 -16.46 -8.81
CA VAL A 299 16.00 -14.99 -8.79
C VAL A 299 14.59 -14.43 -8.91
N VAL A 300 14.15 -13.67 -7.90
CA VAL A 300 12.90 -12.92 -7.92
C VAL A 300 13.19 -11.44 -8.09
N LEU A 301 12.50 -10.76 -9.04
CA LEU A 301 12.78 -9.35 -9.32
C LEU A 301 11.82 -8.44 -8.54
N PHE A 302 12.39 -7.45 -7.84
CA PHE A 302 11.68 -6.40 -7.11
C PHE A 302 11.70 -5.11 -7.92
N HIS A 303 10.55 -4.74 -8.48
CA HIS A 303 10.46 -3.72 -9.54
C HIS A 303 10.70 -2.30 -9.07
N ASP A 304 10.11 -1.90 -7.92
CA ASP A 304 10.08 -0.51 -7.49
C ASP A 304 10.07 -0.33 -5.97
N HIS A 305 10.24 0.92 -5.56
CA HIS A 305 10.44 1.31 -4.17
C HIS A 305 9.10 1.53 -3.43
N GLY A 306 9.04 1.11 -2.17
CA GLY A 306 7.86 1.18 -1.31
C GLY A 306 7.36 2.59 -1.01
N SER A 307 8.21 3.63 -1.13
CA SER A 307 7.82 5.03 -0.89
C SER A 307 6.67 5.52 -1.75
N ARG A 308 6.38 4.85 -2.88
CA ARG A 308 5.26 5.15 -3.77
C ARG A 308 3.91 4.63 -3.29
N TYR A 309 3.90 3.91 -2.15
CA TYR A 309 2.75 3.15 -1.67
C TYR A 309 2.47 3.37 -0.18
N VAL A 310 3.10 4.39 0.44
CA VAL A 310 2.96 4.65 1.89
C VAL A 310 1.53 4.98 2.30
N GLY A 311 0.76 5.62 1.42
CA GLY A 311 -0.67 5.91 1.63
C GLY A 311 -1.59 4.71 1.36
N LYS A 312 -1.08 3.57 0.85
CA LYS A 312 -1.85 2.38 0.50
C LYS A 312 -1.37 1.15 1.29
N PHE A 313 -0.52 0.30 0.71
CA PHE A 313 -0.10 -1.00 1.26
C PHE A 313 0.65 -0.90 2.60
N PHE A 314 1.22 0.23 2.93
CA PHE A 314 1.86 0.49 4.22
C PHE A 314 0.95 1.24 5.21
N ASN A 315 -0.24 1.66 4.79
CA ASN A 315 -1.23 2.31 5.64
C ASN A 315 -2.23 1.27 6.17
N LYS A 316 -2.21 1.04 7.49
CA LYS A 316 -3.08 0.04 8.13
C LYS A 316 -4.57 0.36 8.01
N ASP A 317 -4.96 1.63 7.98
CA ASP A 317 -6.37 2.01 7.85
C ASP A 317 -6.85 1.72 6.43
N TRP A 318 -6.07 2.09 5.41
CA TRP A 318 -6.33 1.72 4.02
C TRP A 318 -6.44 0.19 3.82
N MET A 319 -5.58 -0.59 4.50
CA MET A 319 -5.60 -2.06 4.46
C MET A 319 -6.86 -2.64 5.13
N ARG A 320 -7.32 -2.02 6.24
CA ARG A 320 -8.56 -2.42 6.95
C ARG A 320 -9.80 -2.12 6.14
N GLU A 321 -9.91 -0.94 5.55
CA GLU A 321 -11.03 -0.52 4.70
C GLU A 321 -11.29 -1.50 3.54
N ARG A 322 -10.24 -2.21 3.09
CA ARG A 322 -10.31 -3.24 2.04
C ARG A 322 -10.43 -4.66 2.54
N GLY A 323 -10.50 -4.86 3.85
CA GLY A 323 -10.59 -6.20 4.45
C GLY A 323 -9.32 -7.05 4.27
N TYR A 324 -8.16 -6.42 4.02
CA TYR A 324 -6.89 -7.13 3.87
C TYR A 324 -6.26 -7.50 5.22
N VAL A 325 -6.52 -6.73 6.25
CA VAL A 325 -6.12 -7.01 7.63
C VAL A 325 -7.33 -6.90 8.55
N GLU A 326 -7.23 -7.55 9.71
CA GLU A 326 -8.30 -7.56 10.70
C GLU A 326 -8.77 -6.14 11.05
N PRO A 327 -10.08 -5.97 11.28
CA PRO A 327 -10.63 -4.70 11.77
C PRO A 327 -9.89 -4.30 13.04
N LYS A 328 -9.74 -2.99 13.26
CA LYS A 328 -9.28 -2.50 14.53
C LYS A 328 -10.37 -2.83 15.57
N ASN A 329 -10.10 -3.76 16.49
CA ASN A 329 -10.92 -3.91 17.68
C ASN A 329 -10.52 -2.80 18.64
N PRO A 330 -11.30 -1.71 18.78
CA PRO A 330 -10.95 -0.64 19.68
C PRO A 330 -10.92 -1.16 21.12
N THR A 331 -10.02 -0.62 21.90
CA THR A 331 -9.91 -0.87 23.32
C THR A 331 -10.33 0.37 24.11
N ALA A 332 -10.42 0.27 25.42
CA ALA A 332 -10.68 1.42 26.29
C ALA A 332 -9.73 2.59 26.00
N LYS A 333 -8.47 2.30 25.67
CA LYS A 333 -7.46 3.30 25.30
C LYS A 333 -7.87 4.14 24.09
N ASP A 334 -8.52 3.53 23.11
CA ASP A 334 -8.96 4.21 21.88
C ASP A 334 -10.23 5.06 22.09
N LEU A 335 -10.99 4.79 23.16
CA LEU A 335 -12.21 5.51 23.55
C LEU A 335 -11.95 6.71 24.46
N ILE A 336 -10.76 6.78 25.07
CA ILE A 336 -10.39 7.86 25.97
C ILE A 336 -10.07 9.12 25.16
N SER A 337 -10.81 10.21 25.43
CA SER A 337 -10.45 11.55 24.96
C SER A 337 -9.14 12.00 25.64
N THR A 338 -8.24 12.59 24.88
CA THR A 338 -7.01 13.20 25.41
C THR A 338 -7.28 14.53 26.09
N GLU A 339 -8.48 15.12 25.95
CA GLU A 339 -8.86 16.41 26.46
C GLU A 339 -9.85 16.29 27.64
N GLY A 340 -9.58 17.01 28.72
CA GLY A 340 -10.45 17.19 29.86
C GLY A 340 -10.03 16.41 31.10
N ASN A 341 -10.17 17.05 32.24
CA ASN A 341 -10.03 16.42 33.57
C ASN A 341 -11.34 15.74 33.96
N LEU A 342 -11.25 14.59 34.61
CA LEU A 342 -12.40 13.91 35.18
C LEU A 342 -13.06 14.80 36.23
N VAL A 343 -14.36 15.07 36.06
CA VAL A 343 -15.16 15.75 37.06
C VAL A 343 -15.60 14.73 38.11
N VAL A 344 -15.28 14.98 39.35
CA VAL A 344 -15.59 14.10 40.50
C VAL A 344 -16.37 14.83 41.59
N ALA A 345 -17.09 14.08 42.41
CA ALA A 345 -17.69 14.57 43.65
C ALA A 345 -17.09 13.83 44.83
N ASN A 346 -17.00 14.47 46.02
CA ASN A 346 -16.68 13.80 47.26
C ASN A 346 -17.96 13.35 47.94
N SER A 347 -17.94 12.25 48.71
CA SER A 347 -19.12 11.69 49.37
C SER A 347 -19.79 12.63 50.34
N ASP A 348 -19.03 13.58 50.92
CA ASP A 348 -19.49 14.60 51.85
C ASP A 348 -19.98 15.90 51.20
N GLU A 349 -19.94 16.00 49.85
CA GLU A 349 -20.48 17.16 49.14
C GLU A 349 -22.00 17.25 49.24
N SER A 350 -22.52 18.47 49.23
CA SER A 350 -23.97 18.69 49.21
C SER A 350 -24.56 18.41 47.80
N ILE A 351 -25.83 18.03 47.78
CA ILE A 351 -26.58 17.80 46.54
C ILE A 351 -26.53 19.07 45.64
N SER A 352 -26.66 20.25 46.21
CA SER A 352 -26.57 21.52 45.47
C SER A 352 -25.21 21.73 44.79
N SER A 353 -24.10 21.39 45.45
CA SER A 353 -22.75 21.47 44.88
C SER A 353 -22.59 20.53 43.68
N VAL A 354 -23.13 19.33 43.80
CA VAL A 354 -23.07 18.35 42.71
C VAL A 354 -23.91 18.78 41.48
N ILE A 355 -25.12 19.35 41.73
CA ILE A 355 -25.96 19.91 40.66
C ILE A 355 -25.23 21.05 39.95
N GLU A 356 -24.54 21.95 40.67
CA GLU A 356 -23.74 23.02 40.08
C GLU A 356 -22.61 22.47 39.18
N LYS A 357 -21.91 21.40 39.60
CA LYS A 357 -20.89 20.73 38.79
C LYS A 357 -21.51 20.12 37.55
N MET A 358 -22.62 19.39 37.67
CA MET A 358 -23.30 18.79 36.51
C MET A 358 -23.70 19.84 35.48
N THR A 359 -24.29 20.94 35.93
CA THR A 359 -24.71 22.06 35.08
C THR A 359 -23.53 22.76 34.41
N LYS A 360 -22.48 23.09 35.21
CA LYS A 360 -21.31 23.79 34.74
C LYS A 360 -20.54 23.03 33.66
N PHE A 361 -20.43 21.72 33.80
CA PHE A 361 -19.68 20.86 32.91
C PHE A 361 -20.56 20.14 31.86
N ASN A 362 -21.88 20.40 31.90
CA ASN A 362 -22.86 19.75 31.03
C ASN A 362 -22.74 18.22 31.01
N ILE A 363 -22.75 17.64 32.24
CA ILE A 363 -22.61 16.19 32.45
C ILE A 363 -23.77 15.69 33.32
N SER A 364 -24.27 14.50 33.02
CA SER A 364 -25.43 13.88 33.66
C SER A 364 -25.09 12.87 34.77
N GLN A 365 -23.79 12.61 34.96
CA GLN A 365 -23.32 11.62 35.95
C GLN A 365 -21.89 11.91 36.39
N ILE A 366 -21.58 11.63 37.64
CA ILE A 366 -20.30 11.94 38.30
C ILE A 366 -19.89 10.76 39.17
N PRO A 367 -18.64 10.25 39.10
CA PRO A 367 -18.10 9.30 40.07
C PRO A 367 -17.88 9.98 41.42
N VAL A 368 -18.16 9.27 42.52
CA VAL A 368 -18.04 9.76 43.88
C VAL A 368 -16.82 9.14 44.56
N PHE A 369 -16.00 9.99 45.11
CA PHE A 369 -14.76 9.62 45.81
C PHE A 369 -14.86 9.87 47.33
N LYS A 370 -14.11 9.09 48.10
CA LYS A 370 -13.80 9.35 49.51
C LYS A 370 -12.27 9.26 49.66
N GLY A 371 -11.63 10.42 49.67
CA GLY A 371 -10.18 10.47 49.49
C GLY A 371 -9.76 10.06 48.06
N GLU A 372 -8.92 9.04 47.96
CA GLU A 372 -8.48 8.48 46.64
C GLU A 372 -9.33 7.29 46.15
N GLU A 373 -10.28 6.83 46.96
CA GLU A 373 -11.09 5.65 46.67
C GLU A 373 -12.42 6.03 46.02
N ILE A 374 -12.78 5.30 44.97
CA ILE A 374 -14.09 5.44 44.29
C ILE A 374 -15.11 4.67 45.13
N VAL A 375 -16.04 5.39 45.78
CA VAL A 375 -17.02 4.81 46.71
C VAL A 375 -18.43 4.75 46.14
N GLY A 376 -18.70 5.43 45.03
CA GLY A 376 -20.03 5.45 44.48
C GLY A 376 -20.14 6.20 43.16
N SER A 377 -21.34 6.39 42.69
CA SER A 377 -21.70 7.22 41.53
C SER A 377 -23.00 7.98 41.82
N ILE A 378 -23.18 9.10 41.14
CA ILE A 378 -24.41 9.87 41.19
C ILE A 378 -24.81 10.39 39.83
N ASN A 379 -26.09 10.37 39.52
CA ASN A 379 -26.63 10.86 38.26
C ASN A 379 -27.86 11.77 38.47
N GLU A 380 -28.23 12.49 37.44
CA GLU A 380 -29.38 13.43 37.48
C GLU A 380 -30.67 12.76 37.93
N SER A 381 -30.94 11.50 37.52
CA SER A 381 -32.18 10.80 37.86
C SER A 381 -32.26 10.51 39.37
N ILE A 382 -31.16 10.13 39.98
CA ILE A 382 -31.08 9.89 41.45
C ILE A 382 -31.36 11.18 42.21
N ILE A 383 -30.71 12.27 41.84
CA ILE A 383 -30.87 13.57 42.43
C ILE A 383 -32.31 14.07 42.26
N PHE A 384 -32.87 13.95 41.05
CA PHE A 384 -34.23 14.35 40.74
C PHE A 384 -35.23 13.61 41.62
N THR A 385 -35.15 12.27 41.67
CA THR A 385 -36.07 11.45 42.45
C THR A 385 -36.00 11.80 43.91
N TYR A 386 -34.80 11.93 44.48
CA TYR A 386 -34.61 12.25 45.89
C TYR A 386 -35.17 13.61 46.27
N LEU A 387 -34.89 14.65 45.47
CA LEU A 387 -35.42 16.01 45.74
C LEU A 387 -36.93 16.13 45.52
N PHE A 388 -37.49 15.33 44.61
CA PHE A 388 -38.93 15.27 44.43
C PHE A 388 -39.64 14.71 45.67
N GLU A 389 -39.06 13.66 46.28
CA GLU A 389 -39.58 13.04 47.50
C GLU A 389 -39.28 13.84 48.77
N ASN A 390 -38.18 14.61 48.74
CA ASN A 390 -37.66 15.37 49.92
C ASN A 390 -37.42 16.84 49.52
N PRO A 391 -38.44 17.66 49.35
CA PRO A 391 -38.30 19.08 49.05
C PRO A 391 -37.51 19.78 50.18
N ASN A 392 -36.55 20.62 49.87
CA ASN A 392 -35.62 21.34 50.78
C ASN A 392 -34.39 20.54 51.27
N SER A 393 -34.07 19.39 50.71
CA SER A 393 -32.91 18.55 51.09
C SER A 393 -31.64 18.82 50.26
N GLN A 394 -31.56 19.94 49.56
CA GLN A 394 -30.42 20.30 48.70
C GLN A 394 -29.10 20.48 49.45
N SER A 395 -29.18 20.78 50.76
CA SER A 395 -28.01 20.90 51.62
C SER A 395 -27.49 19.56 52.19
N ASN A 396 -28.27 18.46 52.00
CA ASN A 396 -27.85 17.14 52.45
C ASN A 396 -26.66 16.64 51.64
N THR A 397 -25.84 15.79 52.24
CA THR A 397 -24.70 15.15 51.56
C THR A 397 -25.19 14.08 50.57
N ILE A 398 -24.39 13.84 49.54
CA ILE A 398 -24.71 12.81 48.51
C ILE A 398 -24.46 11.38 49.05
N GLU A 399 -23.74 11.19 50.14
CA GLU A 399 -23.40 9.88 50.72
C GLU A 399 -24.63 9.00 50.98
N GLY A 400 -25.75 9.60 51.35
CA GLY A 400 -27.01 8.88 51.62
C GLY A 400 -27.85 8.51 50.39
N ILE A 401 -27.50 9.02 49.19
CA ILE A 401 -28.29 8.85 47.97
C ILE A 401 -27.49 8.32 46.79
N MET A 402 -26.16 8.25 46.87
CA MET A 402 -25.31 7.73 45.78
C MET A 402 -25.58 6.25 45.54
N SER A 403 -25.39 5.82 44.30
CA SER A 403 -25.41 4.42 43.88
C SER A 403 -24.00 3.81 43.98
N ASP A 404 -23.91 2.51 43.70
CA ASP A 404 -22.65 1.80 43.60
C ASP A 404 -21.69 2.48 42.64
N ALA A 405 -20.38 2.23 42.83
CA ALA A 405 -19.34 2.76 41.98
C ALA A 405 -19.47 2.21 40.54
N PHE A 406 -19.15 3.04 39.57
CA PHE A 406 -19.05 2.56 38.18
C PHE A 406 -18.04 1.42 38.06
N PRO A 407 -18.30 0.41 37.23
CA PRO A 407 -17.33 -0.64 36.95
C PRO A 407 -15.99 -0.06 36.45
N ILE A 408 -14.90 -0.68 36.87
CA ILE A 408 -13.54 -0.27 36.46
C ILE A 408 -13.03 -1.23 35.42
N ALA A 409 -12.47 -0.68 34.35
CA ALA A 409 -11.82 -1.42 33.27
C ALA A 409 -10.36 -0.97 33.08
N ASP A 410 -9.55 -1.83 32.46
CA ASP A 410 -8.19 -1.52 32.06
C ASP A 410 -8.13 -0.88 30.67
N LEU A 411 -7.04 -0.17 30.37
CA LEU A 411 -6.80 0.45 29.07
C LEU A 411 -6.89 -0.53 27.88
N ASN A 412 -6.57 -1.80 28.09
CA ASN A 412 -6.59 -2.84 27.06
C ASN A 412 -7.92 -3.61 27.00
N THR A 413 -8.91 -3.26 27.82
CA THR A 413 -10.23 -3.88 27.78
C THR A 413 -10.87 -3.61 26.40
N SER A 414 -11.32 -4.68 25.73
CA SER A 414 -11.90 -4.57 24.37
C SER A 414 -13.18 -3.75 24.38
N PHE A 415 -13.47 -3.07 23.26
CA PHE A 415 -14.71 -2.33 23.02
C PHE A 415 -15.96 -3.17 23.35
N GLU A 416 -15.99 -4.43 22.93
CA GLU A 416 -17.09 -5.35 23.21
C GLU A 416 -17.30 -5.54 24.71
N ASN A 417 -16.24 -5.69 25.48
CA ASN A 417 -16.33 -5.85 26.94
C ASN A 417 -16.71 -4.54 27.62
N ILE A 418 -16.21 -3.39 27.18
CA ILE A 418 -16.64 -2.07 27.66
C ILE A 418 -18.14 -1.87 27.42
N SER A 419 -18.61 -2.21 26.20
CA SER A 419 -20.02 -2.03 25.85
C SER A 419 -20.97 -2.92 26.67
N LYS A 420 -20.52 -4.10 27.10
CA LYS A 420 -21.27 -4.99 28.01
C LYS A 420 -21.36 -4.45 29.45
N LEU A 421 -20.36 -3.68 29.90
CA LEU A 421 -20.36 -3.05 31.22
C LEU A 421 -21.29 -1.84 31.29
N ILE A 422 -21.58 -1.19 30.16
CA ILE A 422 -22.50 -0.05 30.10
C ILE A 422 -23.92 -0.56 29.92
N THR A 423 -24.68 -0.50 30.98
CA THR A 423 -26.09 -0.94 31.06
C THR A 423 -27.02 0.23 31.37
N LYS A 424 -28.28 -0.06 31.66
CA LYS A 424 -29.22 0.95 32.14
C LYS A 424 -28.84 1.40 33.56
N ASP A 425 -28.36 0.48 34.39
CA ASP A 425 -28.02 0.72 35.80
C ASP A 425 -26.56 1.23 35.95
N ASN A 426 -25.69 0.88 35.01
CA ASN A 426 -24.30 1.35 34.94
C ASN A 426 -24.07 2.16 33.65
N PRO A 427 -24.43 3.46 33.63
CA PRO A 427 -24.36 4.27 32.41
C PRO A 427 -22.95 4.67 31.96
N ALA A 428 -21.92 4.36 32.75
CA ALA A 428 -20.54 4.66 32.47
C ALA A 428 -19.58 3.59 33.04
N VAL A 429 -18.36 3.59 32.53
CA VAL A 429 -17.24 2.75 32.98
C VAL A 429 -16.04 3.63 33.28
N MET A 430 -15.42 3.42 34.43
CA MET A 430 -14.15 4.07 34.80
C MET A 430 -12.99 3.32 34.22
N VAL A 431 -12.03 4.02 33.63
CA VAL A 431 -10.80 3.43 33.08
C VAL A 431 -9.59 4.00 33.81
N LYS A 432 -8.78 3.13 34.38
CA LYS A 432 -7.55 3.52 35.08
C LYS A 432 -6.44 3.74 34.02
N LYS A 433 -5.86 4.95 34.00
CA LYS A 433 -4.73 5.33 33.17
C LYS A 433 -3.41 4.82 33.73
N ALA A 434 -2.36 4.80 32.90
CA ALA A 434 -1.02 4.39 33.30
C ALA A 434 -0.39 5.32 34.37
N ASP A 435 -0.81 6.58 34.46
CA ASP A 435 -0.39 7.58 35.43
C ASP A 435 -1.14 7.46 36.79
N GLY A 436 -2.03 6.47 36.94
CA GLY A 436 -2.85 6.24 38.10
C GLY A 436 -4.16 7.01 38.11
N ASN A 437 -4.36 7.98 37.22
CA ASN A 437 -5.60 8.75 37.11
C ASN A 437 -6.70 7.93 36.45
N TYR A 438 -7.94 8.39 36.58
CA TYR A 438 -9.11 7.77 36.00
C TYR A 438 -9.66 8.61 34.83
N HIS A 439 -10.28 7.92 33.89
CA HIS A 439 -11.13 8.50 32.85
C HIS A 439 -12.50 7.82 32.90
N ILE A 440 -13.53 8.50 32.41
CA ILE A 440 -14.87 7.95 32.32
C ILE A 440 -15.25 7.72 30.84
N ILE A 441 -15.76 6.54 30.52
CA ILE A 441 -16.33 6.20 29.22
C ILE A 441 -17.85 6.07 29.38
N THR A 442 -18.60 6.77 28.55
CA THR A 442 -20.06 6.81 28.55
C THR A 442 -20.66 6.19 27.28
N LYS A 443 -22.01 6.04 27.26
CA LYS A 443 -22.71 5.64 26.02
C LYS A 443 -22.38 6.52 24.83
N GLN A 444 -22.16 7.82 25.06
CA GLN A 444 -21.87 8.75 23.99
C GLN A 444 -20.52 8.47 23.32
N ASP A 445 -19.53 8.10 24.13
CA ASP A 445 -18.20 7.72 23.64
C ASP A 445 -18.25 6.43 22.83
N ILE A 446 -19.08 5.46 23.28
CA ILE A 446 -19.36 4.23 22.54
C ILE A 446 -20.00 4.54 21.16
N ILE A 447 -21.03 5.40 21.14
CA ILE A 447 -21.72 5.78 19.90
C ILE A 447 -20.78 6.48 18.94
N ARG A 448 -19.94 7.41 19.43
CA ARG A 448 -18.93 8.09 18.59
C ARG A 448 -17.90 7.14 17.98
N ALA A 449 -17.57 6.05 18.68
CA ALA A 449 -16.59 5.07 18.20
C ALA A 449 -17.16 4.10 17.13
N ILE A 450 -18.49 4.03 17.01
CA ILE A 450 -19.20 3.19 16.03
C ILE A 450 -19.60 4.00 14.78
N SER A 451 -19.76 5.31 14.92
CA SER A 451 -20.13 6.22 13.83
C SER A 451 -18.93 6.73 13.06
#